data_806123f531332ebb5d6ced48890f4b75
#
_entry.id   806123f531332ebb5d6ced48890f4b75
#
_cell.length_a   1.000
_cell.length_b   1.000
_cell.length_c   1.000
_cell.angle_alpha   90.00
_cell.angle_beta   90.00
_cell.angle_gamma   90.00
#
_symmetry.space_group_name_H-M   'P 1'
#
loop_
_entity.id
_entity.type
_entity.pdbx_description
1 polymer ?
#
loop_
_entity_poly.entity_id
_entity_poly.type
_entity_poly.pdbx_seq_one_letter_code
_entity_poly.pdbx_strand_id
1 'polypeptide(L)'
;MRIVLLVIGAFYAGIGAATEPEDFLAAYAEQAKQADSAFKGFSAERGRAFYFRKHKIDDGSELSCASCHHADPRTETIAHRGQFPCRACHITLHKPSEGRSAIKRQIPPFAPSANPDRFTREWNVEAWFNWNCNLLLKRECTPVEKGDLITWLMTIE
;
A
#
# COMPACT_ATOMS: atom_id res chain seq x y z
N MET A 1 -22.83 32.53 -49.08
CA MET A 1 -23.47 31.53 -48.20
C MET A 1 -22.34 30.81 -47.44
N ARG A 2 -22.10 31.19 -46.19
CA ARG A 2 -21.02 30.64 -45.34
C ARG A 2 -21.60 29.51 -44.48
N ILE A 3 -21.13 28.29 -44.71
CA ILE A 3 -21.52 27.12 -43.92
C ILE A 3 -20.66 27.11 -42.67
N VAL A 4 -21.26 27.29 -41.50
CA VAL A 4 -20.62 27.14 -40.20
C VAL A 4 -20.76 25.66 -39.81
N LEU A 5 -19.66 24.93 -39.83
CA LEU A 5 -19.59 23.57 -39.28
C LEU A 5 -19.45 23.63 -37.73
N LEU A 6 -20.52 23.29 -37.06
CA LEU A 6 -20.55 23.08 -35.62
C LEU A 6 -19.87 21.71 -35.31
N VAL A 7 -18.68 21.76 -34.78
CA VAL A 7 -18.02 20.56 -34.22
C VAL A 7 -18.55 20.33 -32.80
N ILE A 8 -19.43 19.35 -32.67
CA ILE A 8 -19.93 18.89 -31.36
C ILE A 8 -18.85 18.00 -30.78
N GLY A 9 -18.04 18.54 -29.87
CA GLY A 9 -17.09 17.76 -29.10
C GLY A 9 -17.83 16.88 -28.09
N ALA A 10 -17.83 15.57 -28.29
CA ALA A 10 -18.31 14.62 -27.31
C ALA A 10 -17.35 14.60 -26.12
N PHE A 11 -17.76 15.20 -25.00
CA PHE A 11 -17.11 14.99 -23.71
C PHE A 11 -17.38 13.55 -23.27
N TYR A 12 -16.42 12.65 -23.47
CA TYR A 12 -16.40 11.38 -22.76
C TYR A 12 -16.05 11.68 -21.30
N ALA A 13 -17.04 11.69 -20.44
CA ALA A 13 -16.84 11.58 -19.01
C ALA A 13 -16.28 10.17 -18.75
N GLY A 14 -14.95 10.07 -18.59
CA GLY A 14 -14.32 8.85 -18.15
C GLY A 14 -14.84 8.51 -16.76
N ILE A 15 -15.71 7.52 -16.66
CA ILE A 15 -16.02 6.84 -15.41
C ILE A 15 -14.68 6.23 -14.99
N GLY A 16 -14.06 6.79 -13.96
CA GLY A 16 -12.83 6.20 -13.40
C GLY A 16 -13.15 4.77 -13.02
N ALA A 17 -12.64 3.81 -13.78
CA ALA A 17 -12.72 2.40 -13.42
C ALA A 17 -12.06 2.22 -12.05
N ALA A 18 -12.65 1.39 -11.19
CA ALA A 18 -11.98 0.97 -9.98
C ALA A 18 -10.67 0.26 -10.40
N THR A 19 -9.58 0.60 -9.73
CA THR A 19 -8.28 -0.04 -9.98
C THR A 19 -8.32 -1.43 -9.32
N GLU A 20 -7.90 -2.44 -10.03
CA GLU A 20 -7.79 -3.80 -9.49
C GLU A 20 -6.34 -4.10 -9.10
N PRO A 21 -6.08 -5.07 -8.22
CA PRO A 21 -4.71 -5.45 -7.84
C PRO A 21 -3.79 -5.76 -9.04
N GLU A 22 -4.36 -6.33 -10.10
CA GLU A 22 -3.67 -6.66 -11.35
C GLU A 22 -3.15 -5.42 -12.09
N ASP A 23 -3.87 -4.29 -12.03
CA ASP A 23 -3.44 -3.04 -12.63
C ASP A 23 -2.16 -2.51 -11.98
N PHE A 24 -2.07 -2.63 -10.64
CA PHE A 24 -0.85 -2.29 -9.91
C PHE A 24 0.31 -3.21 -10.29
N LEU A 25 0.05 -4.52 -10.40
CA LEU A 25 1.08 -5.47 -10.82
C LEU A 25 1.58 -5.16 -12.22
N ALA A 26 0.70 -4.81 -13.15
CA ALA A 26 1.10 -4.41 -14.50
C ALA A 26 1.97 -3.15 -14.47
N ALA A 27 1.55 -2.10 -13.76
CA ALA A 27 2.30 -0.85 -13.64
C ALA A 27 3.68 -1.05 -12.99
N TYR A 28 3.76 -1.82 -11.90
CA TYR A 28 5.03 -2.12 -11.23
C TYR A 28 5.94 -3.02 -12.07
N ALA A 29 5.39 -3.93 -12.89
CA ALA A 29 6.19 -4.76 -13.78
C ALA A 29 6.88 -3.91 -14.85
N GLU A 30 6.20 -2.92 -15.43
CA GLU A 30 6.81 -1.99 -16.36
C GLU A 30 7.92 -1.15 -15.71
N GLN A 31 7.68 -0.63 -14.51
CA GLN A 31 8.71 0.11 -13.77
C GLN A 31 9.90 -0.79 -13.39
N ALA A 32 9.66 -2.05 -13.00
CA ALA A 32 10.72 -3.00 -12.68
C ALA A 32 11.58 -3.34 -13.89
N LYS A 33 10.97 -3.54 -15.06
CA LYS A 33 11.70 -3.78 -16.33
C LYS A 33 12.53 -2.58 -16.76
N GLN A 34 12.03 -1.36 -16.54
CA GLN A 34 12.78 -0.12 -16.81
C GLN A 34 14.00 0.01 -15.89
N ALA A 35 13.86 -0.39 -14.62
CA ALA A 35 14.95 -0.35 -13.65
C ALA A 35 15.96 -1.49 -13.83
N ASP A 36 15.51 -2.68 -14.24
CA ASP A 36 16.33 -3.86 -14.49
C ASP A 36 15.74 -4.70 -15.62
N SER A 37 16.40 -4.71 -16.76
CA SER A 37 16.01 -5.49 -17.94
C SER A 37 16.03 -7.02 -17.71
N ALA A 38 16.69 -7.50 -16.65
CA ALA A 38 16.68 -8.90 -16.23
C ALA A 38 15.47 -9.28 -15.36
N PHE A 39 14.57 -8.35 -15.07
CA PHE A 39 13.37 -8.62 -14.29
C PHE A 39 12.52 -9.74 -14.93
N LYS A 40 12.25 -10.81 -14.18
CA LYS A 40 11.54 -12.01 -14.64
C LYS A 40 10.13 -12.17 -14.05
N GLY A 41 9.66 -11.18 -13.30
CA GLY A 41 8.34 -11.22 -12.67
C GLY A 41 8.39 -11.17 -11.14
N PHE A 42 7.20 -11.05 -10.57
CA PHE A 42 7.02 -11.01 -9.14
C PHE A 42 6.99 -12.40 -8.52
N SER A 43 7.25 -12.47 -7.21
CA SER A 43 7.31 -13.72 -6.45
C SER A 43 6.55 -13.59 -5.14
N ALA A 44 5.56 -14.44 -4.94
CA ALA A 44 4.83 -14.54 -3.69
C ALA A 44 5.75 -14.92 -2.51
N GLU A 45 6.76 -15.76 -2.75
CA GLU A 45 7.74 -16.14 -1.72
C GLU A 45 8.57 -14.93 -1.26
N ARG A 46 9.07 -14.12 -2.21
CA ARG A 46 9.80 -12.89 -1.87
C ARG A 46 8.88 -11.89 -1.17
N GLY A 47 7.62 -11.76 -1.61
CA GLY A 47 6.61 -10.90 -1.00
C GLY A 47 6.33 -11.30 0.45
N ARG A 48 6.16 -12.60 0.70
CA ARG A 48 6.03 -13.14 2.07
C ARG A 48 7.25 -12.83 2.91
N ALA A 49 8.45 -13.10 2.40
CA ALA A 49 9.69 -12.82 3.10
C ALA A 49 9.83 -11.32 3.42
N PHE A 50 9.45 -10.45 2.49
CA PHE A 50 9.45 -9.01 2.68
C PHE A 50 8.47 -8.57 3.79
N TYR A 51 7.26 -9.13 3.83
CA TYR A 51 6.24 -8.83 4.83
C TYR A 51 6.70 -9.12 6.26
N PHE A 52 7.43 -10.21 6.48
CA PHE A 52 7.90 -10.64 7.79
C PHE A 52 9.29 -10.11 8.16
N ARG A 53 10.02 -9.54 7.19
CA ARG A 53 11.39 -9.04 7.44
C ARG A 53 11.36 -7.89 8.43
N LYS A 54 12.10 -8.04 9.51
CA LYS A 54 12.27 -6.99 10.51
C LYS A 54 13.31 -5.97 10.08
N HIS A 55 13.00 -4.73 10.37
CA HIS A 55 13.85 -3.57 10.12
C HIS A 55 13.99 -2.75 11.39
N LYS A 56 15.21 -2.30 11.68
CA LYS A 56 15.46 -1.41 12.81
C LYS A 56 15.01 -0.01 12.47
N ILE A 57 14.14 0.55 13.31
CA ILE A 57 13.64 1.93 13.17
C ILE A 57 14.39 2.89 14.12
N ASP A 58 14.07 4.19 14.04
CA ASP A 58 14.87 5.26 14.70
C ASP A 58 14.94 5.16 16.23
N ASP A 59 13.95 4.56 16.88
CA ASP A 59 13.95 4.34 18.33
C ASP A 59 14.69 3.07 18.76
N GLY A 60 15.28 2.35 17.80
CA GLY A 60 16.02 1.13 18.02
C GLY A 60 15.18 -0.14 18.06
N SER A 61 13.84 -0.04 17.98
CA SER A 61 12.97 -1.22 17.87
C SER A 61 13.04 -1.84 16.47
N GLU A 62 12.62 -3.11 16.38
CA GLU A 62 12.55 -3.85 15.12
C GLU A 62 11.11 -4.08 14.72
N LEU A 63 10.71 -3.56 13.58
CA LEU A 63 9.38 -3.68 13.02
C LEU A 63 9.39 -4.34 11.63
N SER A 64 8.27 -4.98 11.30
CA SER A 64 7.94 -5.50 9.97
C SER A 64 6.52 -5.07 9.60
N CYS A 65 6.08 -5.32 8.37
CA CYS A 65 4.67 -5.14 8.00
C CYS A 65 3.75 -5.93 8.94
N ALA A 66 4.13 -7.17 9.27
CA ALA A 66 3.39 -8.04 10.20
C ALA A 66 3.27 -7.47 11.62
N SER A 67 4.16 -6.57 12.03
CA SER A 67 4.09 -5.94 13.37
C SER A 67 2.85 -5.07 13.55
N CYS A 68 2.34 -4.49 12.44
CA CYS A 68 1.14 -3.67 12.43
C CYS A 68 -0.05 -4.39 11.78
N HIS A 69 0.18 -5.22 10.76
CA HIS A 69 -0.86 -5.89 9.98
C HIS A 69 -1.13 -7.34 10.41
N HIS A 70 -0.58 -7.78 11.55
CA HIS A 70 -0.68 -9.14 12.08
C HIS A 70 0.06 -10.20 11.24
N ALA A 71 0.38 -11.35 11.87
CA ALA A 71 1.02 -12.47 11.17
C ALA A 71 0.10 -13.13 10.13
N ASP A 72 -1.20 -13.13 10.38
CA ASP A 72 -2.22 -13.47 9.39
C ASP A 72 -2.80 -12.17 8.82
N PRO A 73 -2.52 -11.83 7.55
CA PRO A 73 -2.98 -10.56 6.96
C PRO A 73 -4.50 -10.48 6.75
N ARG A 74 -5.25 -11.55 6.99
CA ARG A 74 -6.73 -11.53 7.00
C ARG A 74 -7.30 -10.96 8.29
N THR A 75 -6.47 -10.78 9.30
CA THR A 75 -6.90 -10.33 10.61
C THR A 75 -6.96 -8.81 10.66
N GLU A 76 -8.10 -8.29 11.13
CA GLU A 76 -8.19 -6.91 11.57
C GLU A 76 -7.36 -6.72 12.84
N THR A 77 -6.54 -5.70 12.89
CA THR A 77 -5.75 -5.37 14.06
C THR A 77 -6.16 -4.02 14.64
N ILE A 78 -5.98 -3.89 15.93
CA ILE A 78 -6.08 -2.61 16.60
C ILE A 78 -4.64 -2.10 16.75
N ALA A 79 -4.32 -1.00 16.09
CA ALA A 79 -3.06 -0.33 16.32
C ALA A 79 -2.91 -0.10 17.83
N HIS A 80 -2.02 -0.87 18.44
CA HIS A 80 -1.49 -0.80 19.78
C HIS A 80 -2.36 -1.16 20.97
N ARG A 81 -1.96 -2.18 21.65
CA ARG A 81 -1.83 -2.14 23.11
C ARG A 81 -0.34 -2.28 23.43
N GLY A 82 0.35 -1.16 23.63
CA GLY A 82 1.49 -1.08 24.54
C GLY A 82 2.83 -1.70 24.14
N GLN A 83 3.03 -2.19 22.91
CA GLN A 83 4.28 -2.84 22.53
C GLN A 83 5.17 -2.01 21.61
N PHE A 84 4.68 -0.91 21.07
CA PHE A 84 5.46 -0.04 20.19
C PHE A 84 5.27 1.42 20.58
N PRO A 85 6.29 2.27 20.48
CA PRO A 85 6.11 3.69 20.69
C PRO A 85 5.06 4.21 19.71
N CYS A 86 4.00 4.80 20.23
CA CYS A 86 2.85 5.31 19.47
C CYS A 86 3.24 6.20 18.29
N ARG A 87 4.43 6.76 18.30
CA ARG A 87 5.00 7.59 17.24
C ARG A 87 5.25 6.82 15.94
N ALA A 88 5.61 5.54 15.98
CA ALA A 88 5.95 4.79 14.77
C ALA A 88 4.76 4.63 13.82
N CYS A 89 3.54 4.50 14.35
CA CYS A 89 2.33 4.33 13.56
C CYS A 89 1.42 5.57 13.55
N HIS A 90 1.70 6.59 14.37
CA HIS A 90 0.89 7.79 14.54
C HIS A 90 1.59 9.08 14.17
N ILE A 91 2.73 9.01 13.49
CA ILE A 91 3.39 10.21 13.01
C ILE A 91 2.47 10.94 12.04
N THR A 92 1.84 11.98 12.58
CA THR A 92 1.37 13.18 11.89
C THR A 92 0.11 13.14 11.03
N LEU A 93 -0.88 12.31 11.30
CA LEU A 93 -2.19 12.61 10.69
C LEU A 93 -3.03 13.60 11.52
N HIS A 94 -2.70 13.82 12.80
CA HIS A 94 -3.29 14.91 13.58
C HIS A 94 -2.32 15.36 14.68
N LYS A 95 -2.01 16.66 14.74
CA LYS A 95 -1.62 17.30 16.00
C LYS A 95 -2.67 16.89 17.03
N PRO A 96 -2.29 16.45 18.24
CA PRO A 96 -3.25 16.30 19.30
C PRO A 96 -3.82 17.69 19.58
N SER A 97 -5.01 17.99 19.10
CA SER A 97 -5.80 19.05 19.64
C SER A 97 -6.17 18.59 21.05
N GLU A 98 -5.78 19.37 22.02
CA GLU A 98 -6.02 19.16 23.43
C GLU A 98 -7.40 18.54 23.68
N GLY A 99 -7.43 17.38 24.34
CA GLY A 99 -8.64 16.78 24.87
C GLY A 99 -9.30 15.66 24.08
N ARG A 100 -8.75 15.14 22.99
CA ARG A 100 -9.28 13.94 22.34
C ARG A 100 -8.48 12.70 22.70
N SER A 101 -9.16 11.79 23.36
CA SER A 101 -8.73 10.41 23.61
C SER A 101 -8.08 9.81 22.38
N ALA A 102 -6.94 9.14 22.53
CA ALA A 102 -6.28 8.43 21.44
C ALA A 102 -7.29 7.53 20.74
N ILE A 103 -7.68 7.89 19.53
CA ILE A 103 -8.61 7.11 18.71
C ILE A 103 -7.92 5.79 18.44
N LYS A 104 -8.48 4.70 18.97
CA LYS A 104 -8.09 3.33 18.60
C LYS A 104 -8.38 3.17 17.12
N ARG A 105 -7.37 3.36 16.27
CA ARG A 105 -7.55 3.17 14.84
C ARG A 105 -7.44 1.68 14.54
N GLN A 106 -8.52 1.10 14.08
CA GLN A 106 -8.52 -0.24 13.51
C GLN A 106 -7.70 -0.22 12.21
N ILE A 107 -6.84 -1.22 12.08
CA ILE A 107 -6.12 -1.49 10.83
C ILE A 107 -6.90 -2.62 10.16
N PRO A 108 -7.62 -2.34 9.07
CA PRO A 108 -8.41 -3.36 8.41
C PRO A 108 -7.51 -4.45 7.81
N PRO A 109 -8.05 -5.64 7.54
CA PRO A 109 -7.31 -6.74 6.94
C PRO A 109 -6.49 -6.31 5.74
N PHE A 110 -5.29 -6.87 5.62
CA PHE A 110 -4.36 -6.50 4.55
C PHE A 110 -4.52 -7.40 3.31
N ALA A 111 -5.00 -8.64 3.48
CA ALA A 111 -5.29 -9.54 2.37
C ALA A 111 -6.59 -9.13 1.65
N PRO A 112 -6.61 -9.09 0.30
CA PRO A 112 -7.81 -8.79 -0.48
C PRO A 112 -8.97 -9.76 -0.20
N SER A 113 -8.70 -11.03 0.10
CA SER A 113 -9.72 -12.03 0.44
C SER A 113 -10.58 -11.65 1.65
N ALA A 114 -10.00 -10.93 2.61
CA ALA A 114 -10.69 -10.46 3.81
C ALA A 114 -11.08 -8.98 3.74
N ASN A 115 -10.57 -8.23 2.77
CA ASN A 115 -10.88 -6.82 2.55
C ASN A 115 -10.90 -6.51 1.05
N PRO A 116 -12.04 -6.68 0.39
CA PRO A 116 -12.18 -6.46 -1.07
C PRO A 116 -11.84 -5.04 -1.52
N ASP A 117 -11.90 -4.05 -0.64
CA ASP A 117 -11.50 -2.67 -0.98
C ASP A 117 -9.97 -2.46 -1.01
N ARG A 118 -9.19 -3.51 -0.69
CA ARG A 118 -7.74 -3.43 -0.71
C ARG A 118 -7.23 -3.38 -2.15
N PHE A 119 -6.31 -2.45 -2.42
CA PHE A 119 -5.74 -2.19 -3.76
C PHE A 119 -6.75 -1.72 -4.82
N THR A 120 -7.84 -1.07 -4.43
CA THR A 120 -8.84 -0.54 -5.38
C THR A 120 -8.70 0.96 -5.66
N ARG A 121 -7.75 1.65 -5.01
CA ARG A 121 -7.54 3.10 -5.15
C ARG A 121 -6.05 3.42 -5.22
N GLU A 122 -5.59 3.81 -6.39
CA GLU A 122 -4.18 4.09 -6.67
C GLU A 122 -3.53 5.03 -5.65
N TRP A 123 -4.11 6.20 -5.41
CA TRP A 123 -3.54 7.17 -4.50
C TRP A 123 -3.38 6.64 -3.06
N ASN A 124 -4.28 5.77 -2.60
CA ASN A 124 -4.18 5.11 -1.31
C ASN A 124 -3.02 4.11 -1.26
N VAL A 125 -2.90 3.30 -2.31
CA VAL A 125 -1.85 2.26 -2.39
C VAL A 125 -0.48 2.90 -2.38
N GLU A 126 -0.26 3.90 -3.24
CA GLU A 126 1.01 4.61 -3.33
C GLU A 126 1.35 5.39 -2.04
N ALA A 127 0.38 6.09 -1.47
CA ALA A 127 0.58 6.83 -0.22
C ALA A 127 0.97 5.89 0.93
N TRP A 128 0.31 4.72 1.04
CA TRP A 128 0.62 3.75 2.09
C TRP A 128 1.97 3.06 1.88
N PHE A 129 2.33 2.70 0.63
CA PHE A 129 3.67 2.19 0.34
C PHE A 129 4.73 3.21 0.68
N ASN A 130 4.57 4.45 0.21
CA ASN A 130 5.53 5.52 0.50
C ASN A 130 5.71 5.68 2.02
N TRP A 131 4.62 5.78 2.77
CA TRP A 131 4.72 6.00 4.21
C TRP A 131 5.33 4.82 4.95
N ASN A 132 4.84 3.60 4.73
CA ASN A 132 5.31 2.41 5.44
C ASN A 132 6.75 2.04 5.06
N CYS A 133 7.12 2.18 3.79
CA CYS A 133 8.47 1.89 3.35
C CYS A 133 9.48 2.91 3.91
N ASN A 134 9.15 4.18 3.90
CA ASN A 134 10.01 5.19 4.53
C ASN A 134 10.16 4.97 6.03
N LEU A 135 9.09 4.55 6.72
CA LEU A 135 9.17 4.20 8.14
C LEU A 135 10.12 3.03 8.40
N LEU A 136 9.94 1.92 7.67
CA LEU A 136 10.65 0.67 7.91
C LEU A 136 12.03 0.62 7.27
N LEU A 137 12.14 1.09 6.01
CA LEU A 137 13.32 0.91 5.16
C LEU A 137 14.17 2.18 5.07
N LYS A 138 13.65 3.32 5.52
CA LYS A 138 14.26 4.65 5.31
C LYS A 138 14.45 5.03 3.83
N ARG A 139 13.68 4.42 2.98
CA ARG A 139 13.61 4.67 1.54
C ARG A 139 12.25 4.26 0.99
N GLU A 140 11.97 4.63 -0.22
CA GLU A 140 10.83 4.09 -0.95
C GLU A 140 11.00 2.59 -1.23
N CYS A 141 9.88 1.86 -1.28
CA CYS A 141 9.86 0.50 -1.77
C CYS A 141 10.11 0.50 -3.28
N THR A 142 10.93 -0.44 -3.74
CA THR A 142 11.11 -0.66 -5.17
C THR A 142 9.85 -1.22 -5.83
N PRO A 143 9.66 -1.05 -7.15
CA PRO A 143 8.54 -1.68 -7.86
C PRO A 143 8.48 -3.20 -7.66
N VAL A 144 9.63 -3.87 -7.54
CA VAL A 144 9.70 -5.31 -7.26
C VAL A 144 9.18 -5.64 -5.87
N GLU A 145 9.57 -4.89 -4.84
CA GLU A 145 9.10 -5.10 -3.46
C GLU A 145 7.59 -4.89 -3.34
N LYS A 146 7.06 -3.86 -4.03
CA LYS A 146 5.61 -3.58 -4.07
C LYS A 146 4.85 -4.72 -4.76
N GLY A 147 5.29 -5.10 -5.94
CA GLY A 147 4.65 -6.16 -6.72
C GLY A 147 4.76 -7.54 -6.09
N ASP A 148 5.90 -7.89 -5.51
CA ASP A 148 6.09 -9.14 -4.76
C ASP A 148 5.10 -9.23 -3.57
N LEU A 149 4.96 -8.13 -2.82
CA LEU A 149 4.04 -8.07 -1.68
C LEU A 149 2.58 -8.26 -2.11
N ILE A 150 2.12 -7.52 -3.13
CA ILE A 150 0.77 -7.66 -3.66
C ILE A 150 0.54 -9.09 -4.18
N THR A 151 1.49 -9.62 -4.97
CA THR A 151 1.42 -11.00 -5.48
C THR A 151 1.23 -12.01 -4.36
N TRP A 152 1.97 -11.88 -3.27
CA TRP A 152 1.80 -12.77 -2.12
C TRP A 152 0.44 -12.60 -1.45
N LEU A 153 0.00 -11.36 -1.21
CA LEU A 153 -1.28 -11.09 -0.54
C LEU A 153 -2.48 -11.64 -1.33
N MET A 154 -2.39 -11.68 -2.66
CA MET A 154 -3.42 -12.27 -3.53
C MET A 154 -3.45 -13.80 -3.47
N THR A 155 -2.42 -14.47 -2.96
CA THR A 155 -2.44 -15.94 -2.75
C THR A 155 -3.12 -16.36 -1.45
N ILE A 156 -3.52 -15.41 -0.61
CA ILE A 156 -4.10 -15.67 0.71
C ILE A 156 -5.63 -15.77 0.56
N GLU A 157 -6.16 -16.97 0.75
CA GLU A 157 -7.59 -17.28 0.69
C GLU A 157 -8.29 -17.13 2.06
#